data_aeeb461cb843151759fa3783f2f4fa90
#
_entry.id   aeeb461cb843151759fa3783f2f4fa90
#
_cell.length_a   1.000
_cell.length_b   1.000
_cell.length_c   1.000
_cell.angle_alpha   90.00
_cell.angle_beta   90.00
_cell.angle_gamma   90.00
#
_symmetry.space_group_name_H-M   'P 1'
#
loop_
_entity.id
_entity.type
_entity.pdbx_description
1 polymer ?
#
loop_
_entity_poly.entity_id
_entity_poly.type
_entity_poly.pdbx_seq_one_letter_code
_entity_poly.pdbx_strand_id
1 'polypeptide(L)'
;MARSERFEMRLDSALMDQIDEWRDRQTDAPSRAEAVRQLLEYALSGSLKKEIQLDKPQRLMVWLLTEMLKTRTGYGDRHDISLIQEAIYGGHLWALDWNLTSLMHSHTDKPEDVKFVVDVLDMWTCIERSFVGLSDADKTKLEHEVPYIGKDPKFIGFDGNNETDHMGIASFLIHKMERFTNFKSHDLNSHMPKVRRYAKMYQVFEPIRAKLVGREMTVEEMIEVLKWD
;
A
#
# COMPACT_ATOMS: atom_id res chain seq x y z
N MET A 1 24.52 -23.57 7.36
CA MET A 1 23.74 -24.63 8.06
C MET A 1 23.06 -24.00 9.27
N ALA A 2 21.77 -24.09 9.39
CA ALA A 2 21.05 -23.58 10.56
C ALA A 2 21.41 -24.44 11.77
N ARG A 3 21.75 -23.80 12.91
CA ARG A 3 22.11 -24.46 14.15
C ARG A 3 20.85 -25.01 14.77
N SER A 4 20.75 -26.33 14.95
CA SER A 4 19.61 -26.98 15.60
C SER A 4 19.76 -26.83 17.12
N GLU A 5 18.75 -26.23 17.78
CA GLU A 5 18.68 -26.15 19.24
C GLU A 5 17.59 -27.10 19.76
N ARG A 6 17.84 -27.74 20.91
CA ARG A 6 16.87 -28.62 21.55
C ARG A 6 15.87 -27.79 22.34
N PHE A 7 14.59 -27.98 22.09
CA PHE A 7 13.47 -27.38 22.82
C PHE A 7 12.56 -28.46 23.39
N GLU A 8 12.19 -28.34 24.65
CA GLU A 8 11.25 -29.26 25.32
C GLU A 8 10.02 -28.49 25.77
N MET A 9 8.84 -29.01 25.47
CA MET A 9 7.57 -28.40 25.83
C MET A 9 6.64 -29.46 26.45
N ARG A 10 5.91 -29.10 27.48
CA ARG A 10 4.85 -29.92 28.07
C ARG A 10 3.51 -29.45 27.53
N LEU A 11 2.71 -30.40 27.04
CA LEU A 11 1.37 -30.19 26.51
C LEU A 11 0.37 -30.95 27.40
N ASP A 12 -0.81 -30.39 27.59
CA ASP A 12 -1.91 -31.13 28.21
C ASP A 12 -2.52 -32.15 27.22
N SER A 13 -3.34 -33.08 27.77
CA SER A 13 -3.95 -34.14 26.96
C SER A 13 -4.88 -33.60 25.88
N ALA A 14 -5.65 -32.55 26.16
CA ALA A 14 -6.59 -31.99 25.20
C ALA A 14 -5.90 -31.39 23.97
N LEU A 15 -4.77 -30.72 24.16
CA LEU A 15 -3.97 -30.19 23.05
C LEU A 15 -3.25 -31.29 22.29
N MET A 16 -2.82 -32.36 22.99
CA MET A 16 -2.26 -33.56 22.36
C MET A 16 -3.26 -34.27 21.46
N ASP A 17 -4.52 -34.41 21.91
CA ASP A 17 -5.60 -35.01 21.11
C ASP A 17 -5.88 -34.18 19.85
N GLN A 18 -5.88 -32.84 19.95
CA GLN A 18 -6.03 -31.94 18.78
C GLN A 18 -4.88 -32.09 17.78
N ILE A 19 -3.64 -32.25 18.28
CA ILE A 19 -2.48 -32.48 17.40
C ILE A 19 -2.61 -33.84 16.70
N ASP A 20 -3.05 -34.89 17.40
CA ASP A 20 -3.24 -36.19 16.81
C ASP A 20 -4.38 -36.18 15.77
N GLU A 21 -5.50 -35.53 16.04
CA GLU A 21 -6.56 -35.31 15.04
C GLU A 21 -6.08 -34.57 13.81
N TRP A 22 -5.23 -33.55 14.01
CA TRP A 22 -4.66 -32.79 12.89
C TRP A 22 -3.74 -33.68 12.05
N ARG A 23 -2.89 -34.49 12.69
CA ARG A 23 -1.98 -35.46 12.03
C ARG A 23 -2.75 -36.47 11.17
N ASP A 24 -3.85 -36.99 11.70
CA ASP A 24 -4.66 -38.02 11.02
C ASP A 24 -5.34 -37.50 9.74
N ARG A 25 -5.43 -36.16 9.61
CA ARG A 25 -5.93 -35.51 8.40
C ARG A 25 -4.84 -35.23 7.36
N GLN A 26 -3.55 -35.40 7.72
CA GLN A 26 -2.45 -35.19 6.78
C GLN A 26 -2.20 -36.46 5.96
N THR A 27 -1.84 -36.27 4.68
CA THR A 27 -1.60 -37.38 3.74
C THR A 27 -0.41 -38.27 4.14
N ASP A 28 0.58 -37.69 4.84
CA ASP A 28 1.85 -38.31 5.22
C ASP A 28 1.93 -38.73 6.70
N ALA A 29 0.87 -38.48 7.47
CA ALA A 29 0.75 -38.83 8.90
C ALA A 29 2.05 -38.53 9.70
N PRO A 30 2.48 -37.27 9.82
CA PRO A 30 3.77 -36.92 10.41
C PRO A 30 3.88 -37.35 11.88
N SER A 31 5.12 -37.50 12.40
CA SER A 31 5.30 -37.72 13.84
C SER A 31 4.74 -36.54 14.66
N ARG A 32 4.42 -36.77 15.96
CA ARG A 32 3.94 -35.68 16.84
C ARG A 32 4.89 -34.46 16.87
N ALA A 33 6.21 -34.71 16.93
CA ALA A 33 7.22 -33.67 16.92
C ALA A 33 7.24 -32.91 15.57
N GLU A 34 7.10 -33.61 14.47
CA GLU A 34 7.02 -33.04 13.15
C GLU A 34 5.73 -32.22 12.96
N ALA A 35 4.60 -32.74 13.43
CA ALA A 35 3.33 -32.04 13.42
C ALA A 35 3.39 -30.69 14.18
N VAL A 36 3.96 -30.72 15.39
CA VAL A 36 4.17 -29.49 16.19
C VAL A 36 5.07 -28.51 15.45
N ARG A 37 6.17 -28.99 14.82
CA ARG A 37 7.05 -28.12 14.04
C ARG A 37 6.32 -27.50 12.86
N GLN A 38 5.59 -28.27 12.09
CA GLN A 38 4.83 -27.78 10.94
C GLN A 38 3.76 -26.76 11.36
N LEU A 39 3.06 -27.02 12.47
CA LEU A 39 2.08 -26.07 13.02
C LEU A 39 2.73 -24.77 13.50
N LEU A 40 3.91 -24.84 14.12
CA LEU A 40 4.66 -23.66 14.53
C LEU A 40 5.23 -22.89 13.33
N GLU A 41 5.81 -23.58 12.35
CA GLU A 41 6.27 -22.96 11.10
C GLU A 41 5.11 -22.28 10.36
N TYR A 42 3.97 -22.92 10.29
CA TYR A 42 2.74 -22.36 9.73
C TYR A 42 2.29 -21.10 10.48
N ALA A 43 2.27 -21.15 11.80
CA ALA A 43 1.88 -20.01 12.64
C ALA A 43 2.89 -18.83 12.56
N LEU A 44 4.19 -19.14 12.52
CA LEU A 44 5.27 -18.13 12.53
C LEU A 44 5.54 -17.52 11.15
N SER A 45 5.30 -18.31 10.08
CA SER A 45 5.53 -17.83 8.71
C SER A 45 4.59 -16.70 8.28
N GLY A 46 3.65 -16.30 9.12
CA GLY A 46 2.59 -15.34 8.77
C GLY A 46 1.69 -15.85 7.64
N SER A 47 1.87 -17.12 7.22
CA SER A 47 1.10 -17.82 6.21
C SER A 47 -0.30 -18.24 6.70
N LEU A 48 -0.80 -17.64 7.76
CA LEU A 48 -2.22 -17.36 7.85
C LEU A 48 -2.55 -16.33 6.75
N LYS A 49 -2.42 -16.70 5.47
CA LYS A 49 -3.39 -16.21 4.49
C LYS A 49 -4.71 -16.49 5.20
N LYS A 50 -5.34 -15.44 5.70
CA LYS A 50 -6.70 -15.54 6.21
C LYS A 50 -7.52 -15.98 5.00
N GLU A 51 -7.62 -17.31 4.80
CA GLU A 51 -8.58 -17.86 3.87
C GLU A 51 -9.92 -17.23 4.21
N ILE A 52 -10.63 -16.79 3.23
CA ILE A 52 -11.97 -16.21 3.43
C ILE A 52 -12.76 -17.28 4.19
N GLN A 53 -13.12 -16.96 5.43
CA GLN A 53 -14.01 -17.80 6.22
C GLN A 53 -15.32 -17.04 6.40
N LEU A 54 -16.41 -17.63 5.92
CA LEU A 54 -17.76 -17.12 6.09
C LEU A 54 -18.52 -18.06 7.03
N ASP A 55 -19.03 -17.52 8.11
CA ASP A 55 -20.00 -18.23 8.95
C ASP A 55 -21.36 -18.38 8.25
N LYS A 56 -22.28 -19.14 8.86
CA LYS A 56 -23.61 -19.39 8.25
C LYS A 56 -24.42 -18.10 7.98
N PRO A 57 -24.52 -17.14 8.91
CA PRO A 57 -25.16 -15.86 8.66
C PRO A 57 -24.50 -15.06 7.54
N GLN A 58 -23.18 -15.00 7.49
CA GLN A 58 -22.43 -14.29 6.45
C GLN A 58 -22.65 -14.92 5.07
N ARG A 59 -22.64 -16.25 4.96
CA ARG A 59 -22.96 -16.96 3.70
C ARG A 59 -24.37 -16.61 3.21
N LEU A 60 -25.37 -16.64 4.11
CA LEU A 60 -26.73 -16.26 3.75
C LEU A 60 -26.83 -14.81 3.30
N MET A 61 -26.15 -13.89 4.00
CA MET A 61 -26.12 -12.47 3.64
C MET A 61 -25.54 -12.26 2.24
N VAL A 62 -24.37 -12.83 1.95
CA VAL A 62 -23.74 -12.71 0.64
C VAL A 62 -24.63 -13.34 -0.44
N TRP A 63 -25.26 -14.50 -0.17
CA TRP A 63 -26.20 -15.11 -1.09
C TRP A 63 -27.37 -14.17 -1.43
N LEU A 64 -28.03 -13.60 -0.43
CA LEU A 64 -29.15 -12.68 -0.63
C LEU A 64 -28.73 -11.42 -1.39
N LEU A 65 -27.54 -10.87 -1.10
CA LEU A 65 -27.03 -9.72 -1.84
C LEU A 65 -26.76 -10.06 -3.32
N THR A 66 -26.22 -11.23 -3.62
CA THR A 66 -26.00 -11.66 -5.00
C THR A 66 -27.32 -11.91 -5.74
N GLU A 67 -28.35 -12.47 -5.08
CA GLU A 67 -29.70 -12.58 -5.66
C GLU A 67 -30.30 -11.20 -6.00
N MET A 68 -30.17 -10.23 -5.11
CA MET A 68 -30.61 -8.86 -5.36
C MET A 68 -29.88 -8.22 -6.55
N LEU A 69 -28.59 -8.47 -6.71
CA LEU A 69 -27.80 -7.94 -7.82
C LEU A 69 -28.18 -8.56 -9.17
N LYS A 70 -28.55 -9.85 -9.20
CA LYS A 70 -29.02 -10.53 -10.43
C LYS A 70 -30.24 -9.86 -11.06
N THR A 71 -31.08 -9.26 -10.23
CA THR A 71 -32.34 -8.63 -10.69
C THR A 71 -32.14 -7.22 -11.25
N ARG A 72 -30.95 -6.61 -11.05
CA ARG A 72 -30.64 -5.27 -11.55
C ARG A 72 -30.08 -5.35 -12.96
N THR A 73 -30.83 -4.83 -13.91
CA THR A 73 -30.38 -4.63 -15.28
C THR A 73 -29.27 -3.57 -15.32
N GLY A 74 -28.09 -3.92 -15.89
CA GLY A 74 -27.00 -2.99 -16.12
C GLY A 74 -25.80 -3.10 -15.19
N TYR A 75 -25.80 -3.99 -14.21
CA TYR A 75 -24.59 -4.33 -13.46
C TYR A 75 -23.77 -5.38 -14.22
N GLY A 76 -22.47 -5.06 -14.35
CA GLY A 76 -21.48 -5.80 -15.11
C GLY A 76 -21.40 -7.29 -14.77
N ASP A 77 -20.50 -7.92 -15.37
CA ASP A 77 -20.28 -9.36 -15.52
C ASP A 77 -21.10 -10.26 -14.58
N ARG A 78 -22.21 -10.79 -15.13
CA ARG A 78 -23.03 -11.83 -14.47
C ARG A 78 -22.19 -13.04 -14.07
N HIS A 79 -21.00 -13.18 -14.66
CA HIS A 79 -20.06 -14.24 -14.37
C HIS A 79 -19.53 -14.18 -12.93
N ASP A 80 -19.17 -13.00 -12.45
CA ASP A 80 -18.66 -12.83 -11.08
C ASP A 80 -19.72 -13.15 -10.04
N ILE A 81 -20.98 -12.80 -10.28
CA ILE A 81 -22.08 -13.09 -9.37
C ILE A 81 -22.34 -14.59 -9.30
N SER A 82 -22.34 -15.29 -10.44
CA SER A 82 -22.50 -16.75 -10.51
C SER A 82 -21.36 -17.46 -9.80
N LEU A 83 -20.13 -17.04 -10.04
CA LEU A 83 -18.94 -17.58 -9.38
C LEU A 83 -19.02 -17.44 -7.85
N ILE A 84 -19.41 -16.25 -7.35
CA ILE A 84 -19.56 -16.02 -5.91
C ILE A 84 -20.59 -16.99 -5.32
N GLN A 85 -21.74 -17.15 -5.98
CA GLN A 85 -22.79 -18.03 -5.50
C GLN A 85 -22.34 -19.50 -5.49
N GLU A 86 -21.72 -19.97 -6.55
CA GLU A 86 -21.23 -21.34 -6.65
C GLU A 86 -20.14 -21.61 -5.61
N ALA A 87 -19.22 -20.65 -5.40
CA ALA A 87 -18.19 -20.76 -4.38
C ALA A 87 -18.77 -20.84 -2.96
N ILE A 88 -19.79 -20.06 -2.64
CA ILE A 88 -20.46 -20.10 -1.34
C ILE A 88 -21.24 -21.40 -1.15
N TYR A 89 -22.00 -21.81 -2.17
CA TYR A 89 -22.81 -23.03 -2.12
C TYR A 89 -21.96 -24.29 -1.98
N GLY A 90 -20.90 -24.39 -2.78
CA GLY A 90 -19.98 -25.52 -2.78
C GLY A 90 -18.91 -25.48 -1.68
N GLY A 91 -18.80 -24.39 -0.93
CA GLY A 91 -17.73 -24.21 0.06
C GLY A 91 -16.35 -23.93 -0.55
N HIS A 92 -16.31 -23.53 -1.83
CA HIS A 92 -15.07 -23.26 -2.58
C HIS A 92 -14.59 -21.81 -2.36
N LEU A 93 -14.51 -21.35 -1.11
CA LEU A 93 -14.17 -19.96 -0.78
C LEU A 93 -12.79 -19.54 -1.28
N TRP A 94 -11.85 -20.48 -1.44
CA TRP A 94 -10.55 -20.25 -2.06
C TRP A 94 -10.65 -19.68 -3.49
N ALA A 95 -11.72 -20.01 -4.22
CA ALA A 95 -11.92 -19.49 -5.57
C ALA A 95 -12.19 -17.97 -5.58
N LEU A 96 -12.75 -17.43 -4.50
CA LEU A 96 -12.95 -15.98 -4.34
C LEU A 96 -11.61 -15.26 -4.18
N ASP A 97 -10.65 -15.82 -3.42
CA ASP A 97 -9.31 -15.27 -3.30
C ASP A 97 -8.58 -15.24 -4.65
N TRP A 98 -8.77 -16.23 -5.49
CA TRP A 98 -8.12 -16.31 -6.80
C TRP A 98 -8.72 -15.35 -7.82
N ASN A 99 -10.04 -15.27 -7.89
CA ASN A 99 -10.74 -14.46 -8.88
C ASN A 99 -10.90 -13.00 -8.46
N LEU A 100 -11.00 -12.74 -7.15
CA LEU A 100 -11.17 -11.41 -6.57
C LEU A 100 -9.90 -10.92 -5.88
N THR A 101 -8.73 -11.35 -6.33
CA THR A 101 -7.42 -11.02 -5.72
C THR A 101 -7.26 -9.50 -5.54
N SER A 102 -7.72 -8.70 -6.49
CA SER A 102 -7.65 -7.23 -6.40
C SER A 102 -8.56 -6.63 -5.32
N LEU A 103 -9.58 -7.36 -4.87
CA LEU A 103 -10.48 -6.95 -3.79
C LEU A 103 -10.10 -7.61 -2.45
N MET A 104 -9.58 -8.84 -2.51
CA MET A 104 -9.32 -9.69 -1.35
C MET A 104 -7.88 -9.63 -0.84
N HIS A 105 -7.10 -8.61 -1.26
CA HIS A 105 -5.74 -8.43 -0.76
C HIS A 105 -5.73 -7.94 0.70
N SER A 106 -4.66 -8.25 1.41
CA SER A 106 -4.43 -7.81 2.79
C SER A 106 -3.61 -6.52 2.89
N HIS A 107 -3.32 -5.89 1.74
CA HIS A 107 -2.56 -4.65 1.71
C HIS A 107 -3.34 -3.53 2.40
N THR A 108 -2.66 -2.81 3.26
CA THR A 108 -3.16 -1.60 3.91
C THR A 108 -2.02 -0.60 3.97
N ASP A 109 -2.26 0.59 3.47
CA ASP A 109 -1.27 1.67 3.52
C ASP A 109 -0.87 1.95 4.97
N LYS A 110 0.43 2.10 5.22
CA LYS A 110 0.92 2.47 6.53
C LYS A 110 0.67 3.96 6.78
N PRO A 111 0.18 4.35 7.97
CA PRO A 111 -0.07 5.75 8.29
C PRO A 111 1.13 6.68 8.08
N GLU A 112 2.35 6.18 8.32
CA GLU A 112 3.59 6.91 8.09
C GLU A 112 3.84 7.18 6.60
N ASP A 113 3.55 6.22 5.73
CA ASP A 113 3.71 6.38 4.27
C ASP A 113 2.67 7.37 3.73
N VAL A 114 1.42 7.29 4.21
CA VAL A 114 0.37 8.25 3.86
C VAL A 114 0.76 9.66 4.29
N LYS A 115 1.22 9.82 5.54
CA LYS A 115 1.70 11.11 6.04
C LYS A 115 2.84 11.65 5.19
N PHE A 116 3.83 10.81 4.89
CA PHE A 116 4.99 11.19 4.08
C PHE A 116 4.58 11.67 2.69
N VAL A 117 3.69 10.95 2.00
CA VAL A 117 3.22 11.34 0.67
C VAL A 117 2.46 12.67 0.72
N VAL A 118 1.61 12.89 1.74
CA VAL A 118 0.93 14.18 1.94
C VAL A 118 1.92 15.30 2.14
N ASP A 119 2.93 15.10 2.98
CA ASP A 119 3.98 16.08 3.26
C ASP A 119 4.77 16.42 1.99
N VAL A 120 5.10 15.43 1.16
CA VAL A 120 5.79 15.62 -0.14
C VAL A 120 4.92 16.40 -1.12
N LEU A 121 3.64 16.05 -1.25
CA LEU A 121 2.72 16.75 -2.16
C LEU A 121 2.49 18.21 -1.72
N ASP A 122 2.41 18.46 -0.41
CA ASP A 122 2.32 19.82 0.12
C ASP A 122 3.59 20.64 -0.17
N MET A 123 4.76 20.06 0.06
CA MET A 123 6.05 20.66 -0.29
C MET A 123 6.13 21.03 -1.77
N TRP A 124 5.80 20.09 -2.66
CA TRP A 124 5.84 20.35 -4.09
C TRP A 124 4.80 21.36 -4.56
N THR A 125 3.62 21.39 -3.93
CA THR A 125 2.63 22.44 -4.18
C THR A 125 3.20 23.83 -3.86
N CYS A 126 3.92 23.97 -2.74
CA CYS A 126 4.58 25.23 -2.39
C CYS A 126 5.70 25.59 -3.38
N ILE A 127 6.53 24.62 -3.77
CA ILE A 127 7.64 24.83 -4.72
C ILE A 127 7.11 25.30 -6.08
N GLU A 128 6.17 24.55 -6.69
CA GLU A 128 5.64 24.89 -8.01
C GLU A 128 4.92 26.22 -8.01
N ARG A 129 4.13 26.51 -6.97
CA ARG A 129 3.43 27.79 -6.83
C ARG A 129 4.41 28.95 -6.68
N SER A 130 5.45 28.78 -5.86
CA SER A 130 6.47 29.80 -5.67
C SER A 130 7.25 30.07 -6.95
N PHE A 131 7.60 29.01 -7.71
CA PHE A 131 8.32 29.14 -8.98
C PHE A 131 7.57 29.99 -10.01
N VAL A 132 6.24 29.86 -10.08
CA VAL A 132 5.40 30.66 -10.97
C VAL A 132 5.55 32.17 -10.65
N GLY A 133 5.66 32.50 -9.37
CA GLY A 133 5.78 33.87 -8.88
C GLY A 133 7.18 34.49 -8.96
N LEU A 134 8.23 33.72 -9.28
CA LEU A 134 9.60 34.25 -9.36
C LEU A 134 9.80 35.17 -10.56
N SER A 135 10.66 36.19 -10.37
CA SER A 135 11.18 37.02 -11.46
C SER A 135 12.08 36.20 -12.40
N ASP A 136 12.28 36.67 -13.65
CA ASP A 136 13.17 36.03 -14.62
C ASP A 136 14.62 35.96 -14.11
N ALA A 137 15.06 36.96 -13.36
CA ALA A 137 16.39 36.99 -12.73
C ALA A 137 16.51 35.88 -11.66
N ASP A 138 15.46 35.67 -10.83
CA ASP A 138 15.43 34.62 -9.80
C ASP A 138 15.33 33.23 -10.42
N LYS A 139 14.58 33.07 -11.51
CA LYS A 139 14.53 31.80 -12.26
C LYS A 139 15.90 31.44 -12.83
N THR A 140 16.61 32.42 -13.41
CA THR A 140 17.98 32.22 -13.91
C THR A 140 18.93 31.84 -12.78
N LYS A 141 18.81 32.49 -11.64
CA LYS A 141 19.60 32.17 -10.44
C LYS A 141 19.32 30.76 -9.96
N LEU A 142 18.04 30.34 -9.88
CA LEU A 142 17.63 29.00 -9.47
C LEU A 142 18.18 27.94 -10.42
N GLU A 143 18.10 28.15 -11.73
CA GLU A 143 18.63 27.23 -12.74
C GLU A 143 20.16 27.10 -12.64
N HIS A 144 20.86 28.20 -12.34
CA HIS A 144 22.31 28.18 -12.16
C HIS A 144 22.74 27.41 -10.88
N GLU A 145 22.03 27.65 -9.77
CA GLU A 145 22.37 27.07 -8.46
C GLU A 145 21.91 25.59 -8.30
N VAL A 146 20.84 25.23 -9.01
CA VAL A 146 20.27 23.88 -9.00
C VAL A 146 20.06 23.40 -10.44
N PRO A 147 21.11 22.99 -11.15
CA PRO A 147 20.99 22.52 -12.53
C PRO A 147 19.96 21.41 -12.70
N TYR A 148 19.32 21.34 -13.85
CA TYR A 148 18.27 20.40 -14.25
C TYR A 148 16.90 20.66 -13.61
N ILE A 149 16.78 20.55 -12.27
CA ILE A 149 15.48 20.72 -11.61
C ILE A 149 15.09 22.18 -11.45
N GLY A 150 16.06 23.09 -11.27
CA GLY A 150 15.81 24.52 -11.08
C GLY A 150 15.25 25.22 -12.32
N LYS A 151 15.40 24.62 -13.50
CA LYS A 151 14.84 25.17 -14.75
C LYS A 151 13.31 25.07 -14.79
N ASP A 152 12.75 23.96 -14.33
CA ASP A 152 11.31 23.70 -14.32
C ASP A 152 11.00 22.74 -13.15
N PRO A 153 11.01 23.25 -11.91
CA PRO A 153 10.83 22.39 -10.74
C PRO A 153 9.41 21.87 -10.68
N LYS A 154 9.27 20.56 -10.92
CA LYS A 154 8.00 19.83 -10.94
C LYS A 154 8.06 18.57 -10.12
N PHE A 155 6.95 18.24 -9.51
CA PHE A 155 6.74 16.93 -8.92
C PHE A 155 6.69 15.88 -10.02
N ILE A 156 7.57 14.91 -9.97
CA ILE A 156 7.71 13.84 -10.98
C ILE A 156 7.25 12.47 -10.46
N GLY A 157 6.57 12.44 -9.33
CA GLY A 157 6.04 11.18 -8.78
C GLY A 157 7.06 10.37 -7.98
N PHE A 158 6.75 9.09 -7.86
CA PHE A 158 7.54 8.06 -7.18
C PHE A 158 7.89 6.94 -8.16
N ASP A 159 8.87 6.09 -7.82
CA ASP A 159 9.24 4.97 -8.68
C ASP A 159 8.16 3.89 -8.70
N GLY A 160 7.55 3.68 -9.85
CA GLY A 160 6.51 2.68 -10.04
C GLY A 160 6.96 1.22 -9.85
N ASN A 161 8.28 0.95 -9.79
CA ASN A 161 8.80 -0.40 -9.55
C ASN A 161 9.24 -0.63 -8.10
N ASN A 162 9.80 0.40 -7.44
CA ASN A 162 10.41 0.26 -6.13
C ASN A 162 9.66 1.03 -5.03
N GLU A 163 8.77 1.97 -5.39
CA GLU A 163 8.03 2.85 -4.48
C GLU A 163 6.52 2.82 -4.80
N THR A 164 6.00 1.64 -5.17
CA THR A 164 4.62 1.42 -5.63
C THR A 164 3.58 1.90 -4.63
N ASP A 165 3.83 1.70 -3.33
CA ASP A 165 2.90 2.11 -2.28
C ASP A 165 2.78 3.64 -2.25
N HIS A 166 3.90 4.37 -2.28
CA HIS A 166 3.92 5.83 -2.32
C HIS A 166 3.25 6.39 -3.57
N MET A 167 3.53 5.79 -4.74
CA MET A 167 2.88 6.17 -5.99
C MET A 167 1.37 5.90 -5.94
N GLY A 168 0.95 4.76 -5.39
CA GLY A 168 -0.45 4.39 -5.22
C GLY A 168 -1.19 5.38 -4.32
N ILE A 169 -0.61 5.73 -3.17
CA ILE A 169 -1.16 6.74 -2.24
C ILE A 169 -1.28 8.10 -2.93
N ALA A 170 -0.24 8.56 -3.63
CA ALA A 170 -0.28 9.83 -4.35
C ALA A 170 -1.38 9.84 -5.42
N SER A 171 -1.48 8.78 -6.21
CA SER A 171 -2.52 8.63 -7.24
C SER A 171 -3.93 8.65 -6.63
N PHE A 172 -4.14 7.96 -5.52
CA PHE A 172 -5.42 7.93 -4.82
C PHE A 172 -5.82 9.31 -4.29
N LEU A 173 -4.88 10.01 -3.63
CA LEU A 173 -5.11 11.38 -3.14
C LEU A 173 -5.48 12.34 -4.27
N ILE A 174 -4.76 12.29 -5.40
CA ILE A 174 -4.93 13.23 -6.51
C ILE A 174 -6.18 12.92 -7.32
N HIS A 175 -6.37 11.65 -7.73
CA HIS A 175 -7.40 11.29 -8.71
C HIS A 175 -8.71 10.82 -8.10
N LYS A 176 -8.70 10.25 -6.87
CA LYS A 176 -9.92 9.73 -6.22
C LYS A 176 -10.43 10.65 -5.13
N MET A 177 -9.55 11.17 -4.28
CA MET A 177 -9.93 12.10 -3.22
C MET A 177 -9.99 13.55 -3.69
N GLU A 178 -9.55 13.84 -4.92
CA GLU A 178 -9.48 15.17 -5.51
C GLU A 178 -8.72 16.20 -4.66
N ARG A 179 -7.70 15.71 -3.95
CA ARG A 179 -6.75 16.54 -3.24
C ARG A 179 -5.52 16.77 -4.13
N PHE A 180 -4.81 17.88 -3.91
CA PHE A 180 -3.61 18.23 -4.70
C PHE A 180 -3.88 18.18 -6.22
N THR A 181 -5.00 18.77 -6.64
CA THR A 181 -5.49 18.72 -8.02
C THR A 181 -4.57 19.38 -9.04
N ASN A 182 -3.63 20.23 -8.57
CA ASN A 182 -2.56 20.79 -9.38
C ASN A 182 -1.66 19.73 -10.01
N PHE A 183 -1.59 18.53 -9.43
CA PHE A 183 -0.80 17.41 -9.97
C PHE A 183 -1.58 16.44 -10.86
N LYS A 184 -2.87 16.71 -11.18
CA LYS A 184 -3.71 15.81 -11.99
C LYS A 184 -3.13 15.48 -13.37
N SER A 185 -2.38 16.42 -13.95
CA SER A 185 -1.75 16.26 -15.28
C SER A 185 -0.30 15.76 -15.22
N HIS A 186 0.26 15.55 -14.03
CA HIS A 186 1.63 15.10 -13.88
C HIS A 186 1.73 13.59 -14.08
N ASP A 187 2.85 13.16 -14.66
CA ASP A 187 3.24 11.75 -14.56
C ASP A 187 3.66 11.48 -13.12
N LEU A 188 2.99 10.52 -12.49
CA LEU A 188 3.28 10.15 -11.11
C LEU A 188 4.34 9.05 -10.99
N ASN A 189 4.91 8.62 -12.13
CA ASN A 189 5.97 7.62 -12.19
C ASN A 189 7.31 8.28 -12.54
N SER A 190 8.16 8.44 -11.54
CA SER A 190 9.51 9.02 -11.72
C SER A 190 10.51 8.07 -12.39
N HIS A 191 10.17 6.77 -12.56
CA HIS A 191 11.06 5.72 -13.07
C HIS A 191 12.40 5.57 -12.33
N MET A 192 12.57 6.24 -11.21
CA MET A 192 13.74 6.22 -10.35
C MET A 192 13.34 6.49 -8.89
N PRO A 193 13.95 5.84 -7.89
CA PRO A 193 13.63 6.06 -6.48
C PRO A 193 13.75 7.52 -6.06
N LYS A 194 12.70 8.06 -5.42
CA LYS A 194 12.60 9.46 -4.97
C LYS A 194 12.35 9.64 -3.47
N VAL A 195 11.87 8.60 -2.78
CA VAL A 195 11.51 8.67 -1.36
C VAL A 195 12.66 9.25 -0.52
N ARG A 196 13.88 8.75 -0.69
CA ARG A 196 15.05 9.24 0.06
C ARG A 196 15.35 10.72 -0.24
N ARG A 197 15.24 11.14 -1.48
CA ARG A 197 15.45 12.54 -1.89
C ARG A 197 14.37 13.43 -1.31
N TYR A 198 13.10 13.05 -1.49
CA TYR A 198 11.98 13.84 -0.97
C TYR A 198 11.99 13.94 0.55
N ALA A 199 12.41 12.90 1.25
CA ALA A 199 12.58 12.96 2.70
C ALA A 199 13.60 14.01 3.14
N LYS A 200 14.75 14.09 2.44
CA LYS A 200 15.77 15.14 2.71
C LYS A 200 15.26 16.54 2.38
N MET A 201 14.61 16.69 1.22
CA MET A 201 14.01 17.97 0.82
C MET A 201 12.98 18.43 1.86
N TYR A 202 12.14 17.51 2.34
CA TYR A 202 11.12 17.84 3.33
C TYR A 202 11.71 18.25 4.68
N GLN A 203 12.79 17.64 5.13
CA GLN A 203 13.50 18.07 6.36
C GLN A 203 13.96 19.53 6.30
N VAL A 204 14.37 20.01 5.12
CA VAL A 204 14.74 21.41 4.91
C VAL A 204 13.51 22.29 4.77
N PHE A 205 12.48 21.79 4.10
CA PHE A 205 11.25 22.53 3.83
C PHE A 205 10.40 22.75 5.10
N GLU A 206 10.32 21.80 6.02
CA GLU A 206 9.44 21.85 7.19
C GLU A 206 9.63 23.13 8.03
N PRO A 207 10.86 23.55 8.40
CA PRO A 207 11.06 24.83 9.12
C PRO A 207 10.77 26.06 8.28
N ILE A 208 10.90 25.99 6.94
CA ILE A 208 10.53 27.07 6.02
C ILE A 208 9.00 27.18 5.95
N ARG A 209 8.31 26.05 5.80
CA ARG A 209 6.84 25.97 5.77
C ARG A 209 6.18 26.73 6.93
N ALA A 210 6.72 26.59 8.13
CA ALA A 210 6.19 27.28 9.31
C ALA A 210 6.21 28.83 9.17
N LYS A 211 7.04 29.37 8.27
CA LYS A 211 7.21 30.81 8.02
C LYS A 211 6.46 31.29 6.76
N LEU A 212 5.82 30.41 5.99
CA LEU A 212 5.12 30.72 4.74
C LEU A 212 3.69 31.25 4.96
N VAL A 213 3.42 31.89 6.08
CA VAL A 213 2.10 32.46 6.35
C VAL A 213 1.92 33.71 5.51
N GLY A 214 1.06 33.67 4.48
CA GLY A 214 0.73 34.77 3.61
C GLY A 214 1.81 35.18 2.59
N ARG A 215 2.83 34.33 2.36
CA ARG A 215 3.87 34.52 1.34
C ARG A 215 4.27 33.27 0.63
N GLU A 216 4.89 33.41 -0.51
CA GLU A 216 5.57 32.31 -1.22
C GLU A 216 7.02 32.12 -0.74
N MET A 217 7.67 31.05 -1.15
CA MET A 217 9.10 30.81 -0.92
C MET A 217 9.93 31.85 -1.72
N THR A 218 11.04 32.31 -1.14
CA THR A 218 12.04 33.05 -1.88
C THR A 218 12.90 32.11 -2.74
N VAL A 219 13.67 32.69 -3.69
CA VAL A 219 14.57 31.89 -4.51
C VAL A 219 15.65 31.18 -3.67
N GLU A 220 16.14 31.81 -2.60
CA GLU A 220 17.10 31.25 -1.66
C GLU A 220 16.52 30.03 -0.93
N GLU A 221 15.28 30.14 -0.42
CA GLU A 221 14.56 29.03 0.22
C GLU A 221 14.33 27.89 -0.76
N MET A 222 14.01 28.18 -2.02
CA MET A 222 13.85 27.16 -3.07
C MET A 222 15.17 26.46 -3.39
N ILE A 223 16.28 27.23 -3.49
CA ILE A 223 17.61 26.66 -3.70
C ILE A 223 17.96 25.71 -2.55
N GLU A 224 17.74 26.12 -1.30
CA GLU A 224 18.03 25.33 -0.13
C GLU A 224 17.27 24.00 -0.14
N VAL A 225 15.98 23.99 -0.49
CA VAL A 225 15.15 22.78 -0.55
C VAL A 225 15.51 21.89 -1.72
N LEU A 226 15.81 22.43 -2.90
CA LEU A 226 16.03 21.67 -4.14
C LEU A 226 17.46 21.16 -4.33
N LYS A 227 18.42 21.70 -3.60
CA LYS A 227 19.86 21.43 -3.77
C LYS A 227 20.31 20.00 -3.35
N TRP A 228 19.40 19.18 -2.83
CA TRP A 228 19.72 17.84 -2.38
C TRP A 228 19.65 16.83 -3.53
N ASP A 229 20.81 16.43 -4.02
CA ASP A 229 21.01 15.30 -4.90
C ASP A 229 21.23 13.99 -4.15
#